data_d5c25bf62acd58b6f5268765226eb0df
#
_entry.id   d5c25bf62acd58b6f5268765226eb0df
#
_cell.length_a   1.000
_cell.length_b   1.000
_cell.length_c   1.000
_cell.angle_alpha   90.00
_cell.angle_beta   90.00
_cell.angle_gamma   90.00
#
_symmetry.space_group_name_H-M   'P 1'
#
loop_
_entity.id
_entity.type
_entity.pdbx_description
1 polymer ?
#
loop_
_entity_poly.entity_id
_entity_poly.type
_entity_poly.pdbx_seq_one_letter_code
_entity_poly.pdbx_strand_id
1 'polypeptide(L)'
;MSLKIREYMITKIIHEEKIQKAKKYVEKGESFVIVTHVTPDGDAIGSALGLYHFLTAYGKDNVTVVVPNDFPQFYKWMPGHKEIVIHEKYPDFAEQLIRDADVLFCLDFNEPKRIEKLAPAVVAAEGRRVMIDHHLNPADFCRVTMSYPEMSSTSEMVFRFICRMGMFDLINKDCAACIYTGMMTDTGSFTYNSNKPEIYTIISELIKKGIDKDLIYRKVNQVYSESRLRMMGYVLYEKMKVYPEQHAALITLSLEEMNRFHYVTGDTEGFVNLPLSIENVAFSVFIREDKDYVKISLRSVGDFPCNQFASRYFNGGGHKNASGGEFYGSLADAVAVFEKGLEEFNPNKTED
;
A
#
# COMPACT_ATOMS: atom_id res chain seq x y z
N MET A 1 -31.26 -5.15 -15.23
CA MET A 1 -30.35 -6.13 -14.61
C MET A 1 -30.30 -5.79 -13.13
N SER A 2 -30.76 -6.66 -12.23
CA SER A 2 -30.92 -6.31 -10.82
C SER A 2 -29.56 -6.04 -10.15
N LEU A 3 -29.51 -5.16 -9.13
CA LEU A 3 -28.32 -4.85 -8.33
C LEU A 3 -27.57 -6.13 -7.89
N LYS A 4 -28.31 -7.14 -7.42
CA LYS A 4 -27.75 -8.44 -6.97
C LYS A 4 -26.93 -9.19 -8.04
N ILE A 5 -27.30 -9.10 -9.32
CA ILE A 5 -26.57 -9.74 -10.41
C ILE A 5 -25.26 -9.00 -10.71
N ARG A 6 -25.27 -7.64 -10.63
CA ARG A 6 -24.05 -6.82 -10.75
C ARG A 6 -23.04 -7.12 -9.62
N GLU A 7 -23.53 -7.17 -8.38
CA GLU A 7 -22.71 -7.46 -7.20
C GLU A 7 -22.03 -8.84 -7.32
N TYR A 8 -22.77 -9.85 -7.76
CA TYR A 8 -22.23 -11.21 -7.94
C TYR A 8 -21.17 -11.29 -9.05
N MET A 9 -21.34 -10.58 -10.16
CA MET A 9 -20.38 -10.60 -11.29
C MET A 9 -19.07 -9.87 -10.96
N ILE A 10 -19.13 -8.73 -10.26
CA ILE A 10 -17.94 -7.93 -9.91
C ILE A 10 -17.05 -8.68 -8.90
N THR A 11 -17.65 -9.50 -8.04
CA THR A 11 -16.98 -10.07 -6.87
C THR A 11 -16.52 -11.52 -7.05
N LYS A 12 -16.79 -12.16 -8.17
CA LYS A 12 -16.61 -13.62 -8.39
C LYS A 12 -15.13 -14.10 -8.41
N ILE A 13 -14.17 -13.21 -8.31
CA ILE A 13 -12.73 -13.51 -8.35
C ILE A 13 -12.28 -14.32 -7.14
N ILE A 14 -12.78 -13.98 -5.93
CA ILE A 14 -12.40 -14.69 -4.71
C ILE A 14 -13.11 -16.04 -4.64
N HIS A 15 -12.34 -17.12 -4.42
CA HIS A 15 -12.88 -18.46 -4.30
C HIS A 15 -13.90 -18.58 -3.15
N GLU A 16 -15.04 -19.22 -3.42
CA GLU A 16 -16.15 -19.36 -2.46
C GLU A 16 -15.74 -19.98 -1.14
N GLU A 17 -14.91 -21.04 -1.18
CA GLU A 17 -14.42 -21.72 0.03
C GLU A 17 -13.69 -20.76 0.98
N LYS A 18 -12.84 -19.88 0.44
CA LYS A 18 -12.10 -18.88 1.22
C LYS A 18 -13.05 -17.86 1.87
N ILE A 19 -14.06 -17.41 1.10
CA ILE A 19 -15.10 -16.50 1.62
C ILE A 19 -15.87 -17.16 2.75
N GLN A 20 -16.37 -18.38 2.56
CA GLN A 20 -17.18 -19.08 3.58
C GLN A 20 -16.37 -19.35 4.85
N LYS A 21 -15.07 -19.68 4.69
CA LYS A 21 -14.19 -19.88 5.84
C LYS A 21 -13.93 -18.57 6.61
N ALA A 22 -13.61 -17.50 5.91
CA ALA A 22 -13.41 -16.17 6.52
C ALA A 22 -14.71 -15.65 7.15
N LYS A 23 -15.87 -15.83 6.48
CA LYS A 23 -17.19 -15.48 7.01
C LYS A 23 -17.47 -16.17 8.35
N LYS A 24 -17.19 -17.48 8.46
CA LYS A 24 -17.32 -18.20 9.74
C LYS A 24 -16.42 -17.63 10.83
N TYR A 25 -15.24 -17.13 10.48
CA TYR A 25 -14.36 -16.49 11.46
C TYR A 25 -14.94 -15.16 11.93
N VAL A 26 -15.47 -14.36 11.00
CA VAL A 26 -16.15 -13.10 11.35
C VAL A 26 -17.39 -13.35 12.22
N GLU A 27 -18.22 -14.34 11.86
CA GLU A 27 -19.45 -14.67 12.60
C GLU A 27 -19.16 -15.10 14.04
N LYS A 28 -18.13 -15.94 14.25
CA LYS A 28 -17.80 -16.58 15.53
C LYS A 28 -16.80 -15.82 16.40
N GLY A 29 -15.98 -14.97 15.80
CA GLY A 29 -15.00 -14.19 16.53
C GLY A 29 -15.66 -13.07 17.33
N GLU A 30 -15.10 -12.76 18.48
CA GLU A 30 -15.52 -11.65 19.35
C GLU A 30 -14.48 -10.53 19.35
N SER A 31 -13.18 -10.88 19.20
CA SER A 31 -12.07 -9.94 19.13
C SER A 31 -11.33 -9.98 17.78
N PHE A 32 -11.11 -8.80 17.20
CA PHE A 32 -10.53 -8.64 15.86
C PHE A 32 -9.37 -7.66 15.87
N VAL A 33 -8.25 -8.08 15.30
CA VAL A 33 -7.13 -7.19 15.04
C VAL A 33 -6.84 -7.17 13.54
N ILE A 34 -6.66 -5.96 13.01
CA ILE A 34 -6.33 -5.70 11.60
C ILE A 34 -4.92 -5.14 11.56
N VAL A 35 -4.00 -5.80 10.86
CA VAL A 35 -2.59 -5.42 10.77
C VAL A 35 -2.25 -5.06 9.33
N THR A 36 -1.42 -4.03 9.12
CA THR A 36 -0.87 -3.64 7.82
C THR A 36 0.66 -3.57 7.85
N HIS A 37 1.29 -3.31 6.69
CA HIS A 37 2.74 -3.23 6.55
C HIS A 37 3.37 -1.99 7.20
N VAL A 38 4.73 -1.98 7.32
CA VAL A 38 5.52 -0.82 7.77
C VAL A 38 5.41 0.35 6.80
N THR A 39 5.58 1.57 7.30
CA THR A 39 5.37 2.80 6.53
C THR A 39 4.04 2.77 5.76
N PRO A 40 2.89 2.64 6.48
CA PRO A 40 1.61 2.42 5.85
C PRO A 40 1.25 3.54 4.88
N ASP A 41 0.89 3.16 3.67
CA ASP A 41 0.42 4.05 2.63
C ASP A 41 -1.11 4.20 2.63
N GLY A 42 -1.67 4.78 1.57
CA GLY A 42 -3.11 5.00 1.49
C GLY A 42 -3.92 3.73 1.31
N ASP A 43 -3.38 2.68 0.69
CA ASP A 43 -4.07 1.40 0.56
C ASP A 43 -4.03 0.61 1.87
N ALA A 44 -2.89 0.58 2.55
CA ALA A 44 -2.76 -0.03 3.86
C ALA A 44 -3.76 0.57 4.87
N ILE A 45 -3.82 1.90 4.99
CA ILE A 45 -4.74 2.57 5.91
C ILE A 45 -6.18 2.50 5.42
N GLY A 46 -6.42 2.66 4.12
CA GLY A 46 -7.74 2.62 3.50
C GLY A 46 -8.41 1.26 3.62
N SER A 47 -7.69 0.18 3.33
CA SER A 47 -8.19 -1.19 3.48
C SER A 47 -8.45 -1.55 4.94
N ALA A 48 -7.52 -1.19 5.85
CA ALA A 48 -7.66 -1.47 7.28
C ALA A 48 -8.86 -0.74 7.89
N LEU A 49 -8.98 0.57 7.67
CA LEU A 49 -10.12 1.34 8.17
C LEU A 49 -11.44 0.97 7.47
N GLY A 50 -11.39 0.63 6.18
CA GLY A 50 -12.54 0.11 5.47
C GLY A 50 -13.10 -1.16 6.10
N LEU A 51 -12.20 -2.13 6.41
CA LEU A 51 -12.59 -3.37 7.09
C LEU A 51 -13.03 -3.10 8.54
N TYR A 52 -12.37 -2.20 9.26
CA TYR A 52 -12.77 -1.77 10.61
C TYR A 52 -14.21 -1.26 10.62
N HIS A 53 -14.55 -0.30 9.76
CA HIS A 53 -15.91 0.24 9.69
C HIS A 53 -16.95 -0.81 9.29
N PHE A 54 -16.58 -1.72 8.41
CA PHE A 54 -17.45 -2.83 8.06
C PHE A 54 -17.72 -3.76 9.25
N LEU A 55 -16.67 -4.20 9.97
CA LEU A 55 -16.83 -5.10 11.12
C LEU A 55 -17.63 -4.43 12.24
N THR A 56 -17.42 -3.14 12.50
CA THR A 56 -18.21 -2.37 13.46
C THR A 56 -19.68 -2.26 13.02
N ALA A 57 -19.95 -1.99 11.74
CA ALA A 57 -21.31 -1.96 11.19
C ALA A 57 -21.98 -3.35 11.20
N TYR A 58 -21.19 -4.43 11.17
CA TYR A 58 -21.67 -5.80 11.32
C TYR A 58 -22.02 -6.15 12.78
N GLY A 59 -21.74 -5.27 13.73
CA GLY A 59 -22.01 -5.46 15.16
C GLY A 59 -20.86 -6.10 15.95
N LYS A 60 -19.62 -5.89 15.51
CA LYS A 60 -18.42 -6.28 16.26
C LYS A 60 -17.87 -5.08 17.03
N ASP A 61 -17.89 -5.16 18.36
CA ASP A 61 -17.50 -4.04 19.24
C ASP A 61 -16.00 -4.04 19.55
N ASN A 62 -15.33 -5.19 19.47
CA ASN A 62 -13.90 -5.32 19.78
C ASN A 62 -13.09 -5.49 18.48
N VAL A 63 -12.90 -4.40 17.76
CA VAL A 63 -12.11 -4.32 16.53
C VAL A 63 -11.04 -3.27 16.69
N THR A 64 -9.77 -3.63 16.46
CA THR A 64 -8.64 -2.69 16.54
C THR A 64 -7.76 -2.78 15.30
N VAL A 65 -7.37 -1.64 14.77
CA VAL A 65 -6.35 -1.55 13.72
C VAL A 65 -4.99 -1.32 14.39
N VAL A 66 -4.00 -2.13 14.04
CA VAL A 66 -2.63 -2.03 14.52
C VAL A 66 -1.70 -1.81 13.33
N VAL A 67 -0.88 -0.75 13.39
CA VAL A 67 0.14 -0.49 12.37
C VAL A 67 1.53 -0.52 13.01
N PRO A 68 2.58 -0.97 12.29
CA PRO A 68 3.92 -1.05 12.86
C PRO A 68 4.48 0.31 13.29
N ASN A 69 4.32 1.34 12.47
CA ASN A 69 4.82 2.70 12.70
C ASN A 69 3.83 3.77 12.26
N ASP A 70 4.13 5.05 12.52
CA ASP A 70 3.24 6.17 12.15
C ASP A 70 3.13 6.32 10.62
N PHE A 71 2.06 6.93 10.17
CA PHE A 71 1.72 7.10 8.76
C PHE A 71 1.54 8.59 8.42
N PRO A 72 1.57 8.96 7.12
CA PRO A 72 1.52 10.35 6.67
C PRO A 72 0.33 11.14 7.20
N GLN A 73 0.58 12.40 7.58
CA GLN A 73 -0.44 13.30 8.14
C GLN A 73 -1.65 13.48 7.22
N PHE A 74 -1.45 13.42 5.92
CA PHE A 74 -2.54 13.59 4.94
C PHE A 74 -3.47 12.38 4.83
N TYR A 75 -3.26 11.31 5.61
CA TYR A 75 -4.23 10.25 5.85
C TYR A 75 -4.98 10.40 7.18
N LYS A 76 -4.52 11.26 8.10
CA LYS A 76 -5.13 11.46 9.44
C LYS A 76 -6.47 12.21 9.44
N TRP A 77 -7.11 12.33 8.30
CA TRP A 77 -8.50 12.78 8.18
C TRP A 77 -9.48 11.61 7.99
N MET A 78 -8.99 10.42 7.67
CA MET A 78 -9.85 9.26 7.43
C MET A 78 -10.62 8.91 8.70
N PRO A 79 -11.92 8.57 8.58
CA PRO A 79 -12.72 8.14 9.72
C PRO A 79 -12.07 6.94 10.41
N GLY A 80 -12.02 6.95 11.75
CA GLY A 80 -11.39 5.90 12.55
C GLY A 80 -9.87 5.99 12.72
N HIS A 81 -9.18 6.95 12.09
CA HIS A 81 -7.72 7.05 12.20
C HIS A 81 -7.19 7.23 13.63
N LYS A 82 -7.99 7.81 14.53
CA LYS A 82 -7.61 8.03 15.95
C LYS A 82 -7.60 6.75 16.77
N GLU A 83 -8.30 5.74 16.30
CA GLU A 83 -8.43 4.42 16.96
C GLU A 83 -7.29 3.48 16.54
N ILE A 84 -6.42 3.91 15.62
CA ILE A 84 -5.28 3.10 15.16
C ILE A 84 -4.21 3.06 16.27
N VAL A 85 -3.85 1.86 16.69
CA VAL A 85 -2.73 1.60 17.60
C VAL A 85 -1.43 1.53 16.80
N ILE A 86 -0.47 2.38 17.15
CA ILE A 86 0.85 2.39 16.52
C ILE A 86 1.80 1.59 17.40
N HIS A 87 2.28 0.43 16.90
CA HIS A 87 3.14 -0.48 17.65
C HIS A 87 4.42 0.21 18.14
N GLU A 88 5.07 1.02 17.32
CA GLU A 88 6.29 1.76 17.72
C GLU A 88 6.08 2.64 18.96
N LYS A 89 4.85 3.14 19.18
CA LYS A 89 4.49 3.97 20.33
C LYS A 89 4.03 3.16 21.54
N TYR A 90 3.36 2.02 21.29
CA TYR A 90 2.74 1.19 22.31
C TYR A 90 2.99 -0.31 22.05
N PRO A 91 4.27 -0.78 22.08
CA PRO A 91 4.62 -2.12 21.63
C PRO A 91 3.92 -3.22 22.44
N ASP A 92 4.02 -3.20 23.76
CA ASP A 92 3.44 -4.23 24.63
C ASP A 92 1.92 -4.33 24.49
N PHE A 93 1.26 -3.17 24.37
CA PHE A 93 -0.20 -3.11 24.18
C PHE A 93 -0.63 -3.66 22.82
N ALA A 94 0.06 -3.27 21.75
CA ALA A 94 -0.22 -3.76 20.41
C ALA A 94 -0.02 -5.28 20.30
N GLU A 95 1.08 -5.79 20.87
CA GLU A 95 1.35 -7.22 20.89
C GLU A 95 0.34 -8.00 21.76
N GLN A 96 -0.13 -7.42 22.87
CA GLN A 96 -1.18 -8.05 23.69
C GLN A 96 -2.49 -8.16 22.91
N LEU A 97 -2.91 -7.09 22.21
CA LEU A 97 -4.09 -7.12 21.33
C LEU A 97 -3.99 -8.23 20.28
N ILE A 98 -2.82 -8.42 19.67
CA ILE A 98 -2.58 -9.46 18.66
C ILE A 98 -2.65 -10.85 19.29
N ARG A 99 -2.07 -11.04 20.47
CA ARG A 99 -2.12 -12.34 21.19
C ARG A 99 -3.54 -12.76 21.55
N ASP A 100 -4.38 -11.79 21.96
CA ASP A 100 -5.72 -12.03 22.48
C ASP A 100 -6.80 -12.04 21.39
N ALA A 101 -6.45 -11.75 20.15
CA ALA A 101 -7.40 -11.71 19.05
C ALA A 101 -7.88 -13.09 18.63
N ASP A 102 -9.20 -13.26 18.50
CA ASP A 102 -9.80 -14.47 17.87
C ASP A 102 -9.50 -14.54 16.39
N VAL A 103 -9.48 -13.36 15.73
CA VAL A 103 -9.25 -13.21 14.28
C VAL A 103 -8.28 -12.08 14.01
N LEU A 104 -7.21 -12.40 13.27
CA LEU A 104 -6.26 -11.43 12.74
C LEU A 104 -6.47 -11.29 11.25
N PHE A 105 -6.73 -10.08 10.80
CA PHE A 105 -6.68 -9.71 9.39
C PHE A 105 -5.32 -9.14 9.06
N CYS A 106 -4.63 -9.75 8.10
CA CYS A 106 -3.35 -9.33 7.55
C CYS A 106 -3.63 -8.64 6.21
N LEU A 107 -3.58 -7.31 6.16
CA LEU A 107 -3.97 -6.53 5.02
C LEU A 107 -2.77 -5.84 4.36
N ASP A 108 -2.71 -5.93 3.04
CA ASP A 108 -1.75 -5.24 2.21
C ASP A 108 -0.29 -5.65 2.45
N PHE A 109 -0.09 -6.89 2.87
CA PHE A 109 1.24 -7.49 2.90
C PHE A 109 1.16 -9.00 2.68
N ASN A 110 2.13 -9.50 1.91
CA ASN A 110 2.22 -10.89 1.46
C ASN A 110 3.06 -11.79 2.37
N GLU A 111 3.90 -11.21 3.25
CA GLU A 111 4.84 -11.96 4.09
C GLU A 111 5.15 -11.23 5.40
N PRO A 112 5.48 -11.95 6.49
CA PRO A 112 5.69 -11.36 7.81
C PRO A 112 6.82 -10.34 7.89
N LYS A 113 7.85 -10.43 7.04
CA LYS A 113 8.95 -9.45 7.06
C LYS A 113 8.50 -8.02 6.79
N ARG A 114 7.36 -7.83 6.10
CA ARG A 114 6.81 -6.51 5.80
C ARG A 114 6.18 -5.79 6.98
N ILE A 115 6.07 -6.46 8.12
CA ILE A 115 5.60 -5.88 9.38
C ILE A 115 6.70 -5.83 10.45
N GLU A 116 7.96 -6.13 10.07
CA GLU A 116 9.19 -6.01 10.87
C GLU A 116 9.03 -6.49 12.32
N LYS A 117 9.22 -5.57 13.30
CA LYS A 117 9.16 -5.89 14.74
C LYS A 117 7.84 -6.49 15.19
N LEU A 118 6.77 -6.28 14.46
CA LEU A 118 5.44 -6.84 14.75
C LEU A 118 5.31 -8.30 14.30
N ALA A 119 6.17 -8.77 13.38
CA ALA A 119 6.10 -10.10 12.79
C ALA A 119 6.10 -11.26 13.81
N PRO A 120 6.97 -11.26 14.85
CA PRO A 120 6.96 -12.33 15.84
C PRO A 120 5.61 -12.48 16.55
N ALA A 121 4.97 -11.37 16.94
CA ALA A 121 3.66 -11.40 17.61
C ALA A 121 2.56 -11.94 16.69
N VAL A 122 2.52 -11.49 15.42
CA VAL A 122 1.52 -11.96 14.44
C VAL A 122 1.71 -13.43 14.10
N VAL A 123 2.95 -13.90 13.93
CA VAL A 123 3.22 -15.31 13.59
C VAL A 123 2.91 -16.24 14.76
N ALA A 124 3.21 -15.82 15.99
CA ALA A 124 2.97 -16.61 17.20
C ALA A 124 1.50 -16.60 17.67
N ALA A 125 0.67 -15.67 17.18
CA ALA A 125 -0.72 -15.56 17.60
C ALA A 125 -1.52 -16.83 17.30
N GLU A 126 -2.31 -17.29 18.28
CA GLU A 126 -3.18 -18.47 18.15
C GLU A 126 -4.46 -18.19 17.37
N GLY A 127 -4.85 -16.93 17.25
CA GLY A 127 -5.99 -16.44 16.50
C GLY A 127 -5.97 -16.87 15.02
N ARG A 128 -7.14 -16.84 14.40
CA ARG A 128 -7.30 -17.24 13.00
C ARG A 128 -6.84 -16.15 12.07
N ARG A 129 -5.69 -16.33 11.41
CA ARG A 129 -5.15 -15.35 10.47
C ARG A 129 -5.84 -15.46 9.10
N VAL A 130 -6.27 -14.30 8.58
CA VAL A 130 -6.88 -14.10 7.26
C VAL A 130 -6.10 -13.04 6.53
N MET A 131 -5.46 -13.40 5.41
CA MET A 131 -4.78 -12.46 4.52
C MET A 131 -5.76 -11.97 3.46
N ILE A 132 -5.80 -10.65 3.26
CA ILE A 132 -6.39 -10.00 2.08
C ILE A 132 -5.30 -9.08 1.51
N ASP A 133 -4.85 -9.37 0.30
CA ASP A 133 -3.65 -8.77 -0.27
C ASP A 133 -3.67 -8.82 -1.81
N HIS A 134 -2.87 -7.98 -2.45
CA HIS A 134 -2.68 -8.00 -3.90
C HIS A 134 -1.20 -8.06 -4.32
N HIS A 135 -0.30 -8.34 -3.41
CA HIS A 135 1.12 -8.52 -3.74
C HIS A 135 1.42 -9.92 -4.29
N LEU A 136 2.53 -10.02 -5.02
CA LEU A 136 3.05 -11.28 -5.56
C LEU A 136 3.60 -12.18 -4.45
N ASN A 137 3.60 -13.50 -4.69
CA ASN A 137 4.26 -14.50 -3.87
C ASN A 137 3.87 -14.47 -2.37
N PRO A 138 2.58 -14.68 -2.02
CA PRO A 138 2.16 -14.70 -0.63
C PRO A 138 2.78 -15.86 0.13
N ALA A 139 3.32 -15.58 1.32
CA ALA A 139 3.84 -16.60 2.23
C ALA A 139 2.70 -17.39 2.90
N ASP A 140 2.97 -18.64 3.25
CA ASP A 140 2.01 -19.55 3.91
C ASP A 140 2.05 -19.38 5.44
N PHE A 141 1.48 -18.29 5.96
CA PHE A 141 1.37 -18.05 7.40
C PHE A 141 -0.07 -17.78 7.85
N CYS A 142 -1.02 -17.72 6.91
CA CYS A 142 -2.43 -17.46 7.18
C CYS A 142 -3.31 -18.68 6.90
N ARG A 143 -4.35 -18.89 7.72
CA ARG A 143 -5.31 -20.00 7.51
C ARG A 143 -6.25 -19.78 6.33
N VAL A 144 -6.42 -18.55 5.92
CA VAL A 144 -7.14 -18.13 4.71
C VAL A 144 -6.29 -17.09 4.02
N THR A 145 -5.89 -17.35 2.79
CA THR A 145 -5.11 -16.42 1.96
C THR A 145 -5.93 -16.01 0.75
N MET A 146 -6.32 -14.73 0.71
CA MET A 146 -6.99 -14.08 -0.42
C MET A 146 -6.00 -13.06 -1.00
N SER A 147 -5.03 -13.53 -1.79
CA SER A 147 -4.02 -12.71 -2.48
C SER A 147 -4.24 -12.83 -3.98
N TYR A 148 -4.44 -11.67 -4.64
CA TYR A 148 -4.80 -11.57 -6.07
C TYR A 148 -4.05 -10.39 -6.71
N PRO A 149 -2.84 -10.62 -7.23
CA PRO A 149 -1.97 -9.56 -7.78
C PRO A 149 -2.54 -8.79 -8.97
N GLU A 150 -3.56 -9.34 -9.62
CA GLU A 150 -4.28 -8.69 -10.72
C GLU A 150 -5.30 -7.64 -10.26
N MET A 151 -5.54 -7.51 -8.96
CA MET A 151 -6.41 -6.46 -8.40
C MET A 151 -5.67 -5.14 -8.26
N SER A 152 -6.42 -4.05 -8.33
CA SER A 152 -5.83 -2.71 -8.31
C SER A 152 -5.27 -2.32 -6.93
N SER A 153 -5.81 -2.90 -5.86
CA SER A 153 -5.45 -2.58 -4.48
C SER A 153 -6.03 -3.59 -3.49
N THR A 154 -5.50 -3.64 -2.28
CA THR A 154 -6.09 -4.37 -1.16
C THR A 154 -7.44 -3.78 -0.75
N SER A 155 -7.64 -2.49 -0.88
CA SER A 155 -8.94 -1.83 -0.66
C SER A 155 -10.02 -2.32 -1.63
N GLU A 156 -9.69 -2.54 -2.90
CA GLU A 156 -10.58 -3.22 -3.84
C GLU A 156 -10.94 -4.63 -3.35
N MET A 157 -9.95 -5.37 -2.86
CA MET A 157 -10.15 -6.70 -2.33
C MET A 157 -11.07 -6.72 -1.09
N VAL A 158 -10.93 -5.74 -0.19
CA VAL A 158 -11.82 -5.58 0.97
C VAL A 158 -13.26 -5.30 0.52
N PHE A 159 -13.47 -4.41 -0.45
CA PHE A 159 -14.80 -4.19 -1.03
C PHE A 159 -15.40 -5.50 -1.57
N ARG A 160 -14.64 -6.24 -2.37
CA ARG A 160 -15.07 -7.51 -2.95
C ARG A 160 -15.38 -8.57 -1.88
N PHE A 161 -14.56 -8.64 -0.83
CA PHE A 161 -14.78 -9.53 0.31
C PHE A 161 -16.11 -9.23 1.00
N ILE A 162 -16.41 -7.97 1.32
CA ILE A 162 -17.66 -7.55 1.95
C ILE A 162 -18.87 -7.92 1.06
N CYS A 163 -18.79 -7.65 -0.22
CA CYS A 163 -19.83 -8.00 -1.19
C CYS A 163 -20.06 -9.52 -1.26
N ARG A 164 -18.98 -10.32 -1.27
CA ARG A 164 -19.05 -11.79 -1.30
C ARG A 164 -19.60 -12.41 -0.01
N MET A 165 -19.45 -11.72 1.12
CA MET A 165 -20.15 -12.08 2.34
C MET A 165 -21.68 -11.84 2.28
N GLY A 166 -22.15 -11.14 1.23
CA GLY A 166 -23.56 -10.72 1.09
C GLY A 166 -23.91 -9.49 1.91
N MET A 167 -22.90 -8.68 2.32
CA MET A 167 -23.04 -7.61 3.31
C MET A 167 -22.83 -6.20 2.71
N PHE A 168 -23.04 -6.03 1.41
CA PHE A 168 -22.86 -4.73 0.72
C PHE A 168 -23.59 -3.56 1.40
N ASP A 169 -24.78 -3.82 1.96
CA ASP A 169 -25.58 -2.79 2.59
C ASP A 169 -24.94 -2.20 3.86
N LEU A 170 -24.02 -2.96 4.49
CA LEU A 170 -23.24 -2.54 5.66
C LEU A 170 -22.07 -1.60 5.30
N ILE A 171 -21.73 -1.45 4.03
CA ILE A 171 -20.79 -0.41 3.60
C ILE A 171 -21.48 0.94 3.81
N ASN A 172 -21.14 1.60 4.92
CA ASN A 172 -21.58 2.97 5.21
C ASN A 172 -20.66 4.00 4.53
N LYS A 173 -20.94 5.29 4.72
CA LYS A 173 -20.15 6.38 4.12
C LYS A 173 -18.68 6.35 4.55
N ASP A 174 -18.39 6.05 5.80
CA ASP A 174 -17.02 6.05 6.34
C ASP A 174 -16.21 4.86 5.80
N CYS A 175 -16.81 3.67 5.77
CA CYS A 175 -16.25 2.50 5.11
C CYS A 175 -15.95 2.79 3.63
N ALA A 176 -16.90 3.36 2.92
CA ALA A 176 -16.75 3.70 1.50
C ALA A 176 -15.66 4.75 1.24
N ALA A 177 -15.50 5.75 2.12
CA ALA A 177 -14.47 6.77 2.01
C ALA A 177 -13.07 6.17 2.21
N CYS A 178 -12.91 5.26 3.17
CA CYS A 178 -11.64 4.58 3.41
C CYS A 178 -11.27 3.67 2.23
N ILE A 179 -12.20 2.82 1.76
CA ILE A 179 -11.97 1.94 0.60
C ILE A 179 -11.63 2.75 -0.65
N TYR A 180 -12.40 3.81 -0.94
CA TYR A 180 -12.13 4.68 -2.10
C TYR A 180 -10.75 5.32 -2.01
N THR A 181 -10.32 5.76 -0.82
CA THR A 181 -9.01 6.37 -0.62
C THR A 181 -7.89 5.40 -0.96
N GLY A 182 -7.96 4.16 -0.47
CA GLY A 182 -6.95 3.14 -0.79
C GLY A 182 -6.92 2.81 -2.27
N MET A 183 -8.06 2.57 -2.92
CA MET A 183 -8.12 2.35 -4.37
C MET A 183 -7.53 3.52 -5.17
N MET A 184 -7.84 4.76 -4.77
CA MET A 184 -7.35 5.97 -5.42
C MET A 184 -5.84 6.11 -5.29
N THR A 185 -5.29 5.90 -4.11
CA THR A 185 -3.85 6.10 -3.87
C THR A 185 -3.00 5.06 -4.57
N ASP A 186 -3.38 3.79 -4.52
CA ASP A 186 -2.62 2.69 -5.10
C ASP A 186 -2.68 2.64 -6.63
N THR A 187 -3.63 3.32 -7.22
CA THR A 187 -3.76 3.48 -8.68
C THR A 187 -3.29 4.84 -9.20
N GLY A 188 -2.61 5.64 -8.35
CA GLY A 188 -2.18 6.99 -8.71
C GLY A 188 -3.35 7.84 -9.22
N SER A 189 -4.43 7.88 -8.46
CA SER A 189 -5.68 8.56 -8.84
C SER A 189 -6.30 8.00 -10.13
N PHE A 190 -6.25 6.67 -10.27
CA PHE A 190 -6.78 5.90 -11.42
C PHE A 190 -6.07 6.17 -12.75
N THR A 191 -4.77 6.49 -12.71
CA THR A 191 -3.94 6.71 -13.89
C THR A 191 -3.17 5.46 -14.33
N TYR A 192 -2.99 4.49 -13.44
CA TYR A 192 -2.38 3.19 -13.75
C TYR A 192 -3.09 2.05 -13.00
N ASN A 193 -2.87 0.81 -13.44
CA ASN A 193 -3.48 -0.42 -12.90
C ASN A 193 -5.01 -0.32 -12.70
N SER A 194 -5.69 0.48 -13.52
CA SER A 194 -7.12 0.81 -13.37
C SER A 194 -7.95 0.66 -14.66
N ASN A 195 -7.44 -0.05 -15.67
CA ASN A 195 -8.14 -0.21 -16.95
C ASN A 195 -9.31 -1.22 -16.93
N LYS A 196 -9.59 -1.87 -15.78
CA LYS A 196 -10.70 -2.82 -15.65
C LYS A 196 -12.02 -2.08 -15.40
N PRO A 197 -13.09 -2.32 -16.19
CA PRO A 197 -14.39 -1.65 -16.01
C PRO A 197 -15.00 -1.86 -14.64
N GLU A 198 -14.68 -2.98 -13.97
CA GLU A 198 -15.15 -3.30 -12.62
C GLU A 198 -14.72 -2.28 -11.58
N ILE A 199 -13.52 -1.71 -11.71
CA ILE A 199 -13.00 -0.66 -10.81
C ILE A 199 -13.94 0.53 -10.82
N TYR A 200 -14.34 1.01 -12.00
CA TYR A 200 -15.25 2.16 -12.14
C TYR A 200 -16.67 1.84 -11.69
N THR A 201 -17.07 0.57 -11.79
CA THR A 201 -18.34 0.12 -11.22
C THR A 201 -18.28 0.16 -9.68
N ILE A 202 -17.20 -0.31 -9.07
CA ILE A 202 -16.98 -0.21 -7.62
C ILE A 202 -16.97 1.24 -7.18
N ILE A 203 -16.23 2.12 -7.86
CA ILE A 203 -16.20 3.55 -7.59
C ILE A 203 -17.62 4.15 -7.64
N SER A 204 -18.40 3.81 -8.65
CA SER A 204 -19.79 4.26 -8.76
C SER A 204 -20.64 3.84 -7.55
N GLU A 205 -20.48 2.59 -7.08
CA GLU A 205 -21.20 2.11 -5.89
C GLU A 205 -20.72 2.80 -4.60
N LEU A 206 -19.42 3.07 -4.46
CA LEU A 206 -18.87 3.82 -3.33
C LEU A 206 -19.40 5.27 -3.30
N ILE A 207 -19.48 5.94 -4.47
CA ILE A 207 -20.07 7.30 -4.58
C ILE A 207 -21.52 7.30 -4.14
N LYS A 208 -22.31 6.29 -4.48
CA LYS A 208 -23.71 6.14 -4.03
C LYS A 208 -23.85 6.03 -2.51
N LYS A 209 -22.79 5.62 -1.79
CA LYS A 209 -22.75 5.64 -0.32
C LYS A 209 -22.55 7.04 0.27
N GLY A 210 -22.47 8.07 -0.58
CA GLY A 210 -22.44 9.49 -0.19
C GLY A 210 -21.05 10.06 0.08
N ILE A 211 -20.00 9.44 -0.44
CA ILE A 211 -18.66 10.02 -0.37
C ILE A 211 -18.53 11.22 -1.33
N ASP A 212 -17.71 12.19 -0.95
CA ASP A 212 -17.23 13.26 -1.82
C ASP A 212 -15.82 12.93 -2.31
N LYS A 213 -15.73 12.32 -3.51
CA LYS A 213 -14.47 11.89 -4.10
C LYS A 213 -13.51 13.06 -4.38
N ASP A 214 -14.05 14.25 -4.69
CA ASP A 214 -13.24 15.43 -4.99
C ASP A 214 -12.64 15.99 -3.70
N LEU A 215 -13.40 15.98 -2.61
CA LEU A 215 -12.87 16.32 -1.29
C LEU A 215 -11.80 15.31 -0.83
N ILE A 216 -12.02 14.02 -1.05
CA ILE A 216 -11.02 12.98 -0.74
C ILE A 216 -9.73 13.23 -1.53
N TYR A 217 -9.84 13.46 -2.84
CA TYR A 217 -8.69 13.78 -3.68
C TYR A 217 -7.92 14.99 -3.15
N ARG A 218 -8.63 16.09 -2.81
CA ARG A 218 -7.98 17.27 -2.25
C ARG A 218 -7.27 16.99 -0.93
N LYS A 219 -7.88 16.23 -0.03
CA LYS A 219 -7.30 15.88 1.27
C LYS A 219 -6.04 15.01 1.17
N VAL A 220 -5.86 14.27 0.09
CA VAL A 220 -4.69 13.43 -0.14
C VAL A 220 -3.64 14.15 -1.00
N ASN A 221 -4.07 14.79 -2.09
CA ASN A 221 -3.17 15.28 -3.14
C ASN A 221 -2.97 16.82 -3.14
N GLN A 222 -3.79 17.58 -2.38
CA GLN A 222 -3.72 19.04 -2.35
C GLN A 222 -3.50 19.61 -0.93
N VAL A 223 -2.74 18.89 -0.11
CA VAL A 223 -2.38 19.28 1.27
C VAL A 223 -0.88 19.47 1.42
N TYR A 224 -0.19 19.68 0.32
CA TYR A 224 1.25 19.82 0.33
C TYR A 224 1.68 21.14 0.99
N SER A 225 2.69 21.06 1.85
CA SER A 225 3.34 22.22 2.41
C SER A 225 4.08 23.03 1.35
N GLU A 226 4.29 24.31 1.59
CA GLU A 226 5.19 25.14 0.73
C GLU A 226 6.58 24.51 0.66
N SER A 227 7.10 24.00 1.78
CA SER A 227 8.39 23.32 1.88
C SER A 227 8.47 22.11 0.95
N ARG A 228 7.43 21.24 0.94
CA ARG A 228 7.35 20.11 0.00
C ARG A 228 7.39 20.56 -1.46
N LEU A 229 6.60 21.57 -1.84
CA LEU A 229 6.57 22.07 -3.23
C LEU A 229 7.91 22.68 -3.63
N ARG A 230 8.58 23.42 -2.73
CA ARG A 230 9.92 23.94 -2.97
C ARG A 230 10.96 22.83 -3.10
N MET A 231 10.90 21.81 -2.23
CA MET A 231 11.75 20.63 -2.32
C MET A 231 11.52 19.87 -3.63
N MET A 232 10.26 19.70 -4.06
CA MET A 232 9.93 19.10 -5.35
C MET A 232 10.53 19.88 -6.51
N GLY A 233 10.41 21.21 -6.52
CA GLY A 233 11.05 22.06 -7.53
C GLY A 233 12.57 21.90 -7.54
N TYR A 234 13.20 21.85 -6.37
CA TYR A 234 14.64 21.65 -6.21
C TYR A 234 15.10 20.30 -6.79
N VAL A 235 14.45 19.20 -6.41
CA VAL A 235 14.86 17.87 -6.90
C VAL A 235 14.66 17.70 -8.40
N LEU A 236 13.64 18.33 -8.98
CA LEU A 236 13.40 18.29 -10.43
C LEU A 236 14.42 19.12 -11.20
N TYR A 237 14.80 20.28 -10.70
CA TYR A 237 15.71 21.20 -11.40
C TYR A 237 17.18 20.85 -11.15
N GLU A 238 17.57 20.60 -9.91
CA GLU A 238 18.99 20.44 -9.52
C GLU A 238 19.44 18.98 -9.41
N LYS A 239 18.53 18.05 -9.08
CA LYS A 239 18.92 16.69 -8.68
C LYS A 239 18.50 15.61 -9.67
N MET A 240 17.57 15.90 -10.56
CA MET A 240 17.12 14.95 -11.56
C MET A 240 18.17 14.79 -12.66
N LYS A 241 18.58 13.53 -12.89
CA LYS A 241 19.44 13.12 -13.99
C LYS A 241 18.66 12.20 -14.93
N VAL A 242 18.67 12.52 -16.23
CA VAL A 242 18.02 11.68 -17.24
C VAL A 242 19.09 10.90 -18.01
N TYR A 243 18.80 9.62 -18.28
CA TYR A 243 19.63 8.69 -19.05
C TYR A 243 18.84 8.30 -20.33
N PRO A 244 18.97 9.08 -21.40
CA PRO A 244 18.10 8.93 -22.58
C PRO A 244 18.25 7.57 -23.28
N GLU A 245 19.49 7.03 -23.34
CA GLU A 245 19.78 5.75 -24.00
C GLU A 245 19.18 4.56 -23.24
N GLN A 246 19.05 4.66 -21.91
CA GLN A 246 18.47 3.63 -21.04
C GLN A 246 16.99 3.88 -20.75
N HIS A 247 16.41 4.93 -21.30
CA HIS A 247 15.02 5.36 -21.02
C HIS A 247 14.74 5.50 -19.51
N ALA A 248 15.72 6.01 -18.76
CA ALA A 248 15.69 6.07 -17.31
C ALA A 248 15.90 7.47 -16.74
N ALA A 249 15.47 7.69 -15.52
CA ALA A 249 15.76 8.89 -14.75
C ALA A 249 16.04 8.57 -13.29
N LEU A 250 16.92 9.38 -12.69
CA LEU A 250 17.31 9.29 -11.29
C LEU A 250 17.02 10.63 -10.61
N ILE A 251 16.46 10.58 -9.42
CA ILE A 251 16.42 11.69 -8.46
C ILE A 251 17.18 11.28 -7.21
N THR A 252 18.00 12.17 -6.66
CA THR A 252 18.69 11.95 -5.38
C THR A 252 18.33 13.01 -4.36
N LEU A 253 18.35 12.67 -3.07
CA LEU A 253 18.08 13.60 -1.98
C LEU A 253 18.84 13.18 -0.72
N SER A 254 19.70 14.05 -0.21
CA SER A 254 20.47 13.83 1.02
C SER A 254 19.68 14.26 2.26
N LEU A 255 20.12 13.79 3.44
CA LEU A 255 19.59 14.25 4.74
C LEU A 255 19.77 15.77 4.93
N GLU A 256 20.91 16.32 4.52
CA GLU A 256 21.17 17.76 4.59
C GLU A 256 20.17 18.56 3.74
N GLU A 257 19.93 18.11 2.51
CA GLU A 257 18.97 18.73 1.59
C GLU A 257 17.54 18.64 2.14
N MET A 258 17.15 17.49 2.70
CA MET A 258 15.85 17.32 3.37
C MET A 258 15.69 18.30 4.55
N ASN A 259 16.71 18.43 5.38
CA ASN A 259 16.69 19.35 6.52
C ASN A 259 16.55 20.81 6.07
N ARG A 260 17.21 21.20 4.96
CA ARG A 260 17.08 22.53 4.36
C ARG A 260 15.63 22.88 4.00
N PHE A 261 14.83 21.88 3.59
CA PHE A 261 13.43 22.06 3.22
C PHE A 261 12.46 21.70 4.36
N HIS A 262 12.94 21.55 5.61
CA HIS A 262 12.10 21.19 6.76
C HIS A 262 11.24 19.94 6.51
N TYR A 263 11.86 18.92 5.91
CA TYR A 263 11.21 17.67 5.56
C TYR A 263 10.42 17.07 6.72
N VAL A 264 9.21 16.63 6.45
CA VAL A 264 8.43 15.77 7.33
C VAL A 264 8.10 14.46 6.60
N THR A 265 7.89 13.39 7.38
CA THR A 265 7.55 12.06 6.82
C THR A 265 6.37 12.15 5.85
N GLY A 266 6.57 11.65 4.63
CA GLY A 266 5.60 11.70 3.54
C GLY A 266 5.85 12.79 2.49
N ASP A 267 6.69 13.80 2.76
CA ASP A 267 6.95 14.91 1.83
C ASP A 267 7.60 14.48 0.51
N THR A 268 8.25 13.32 0.47
CA THR A 268 8.86 12.79 -0.76
C THR A 268 8.00 11.75 -1.47
N GLU A 269 6.79 11.49 -0.95
CA GLU A 269 5.90 10.52 -1.59
C GLU A 269 5.49 10.98 -2.99
N GLY A 270 5.59 10.07 -3.95
CA GLY A 270 5.28 10.35 -5.36
C GLY A 270 6.41 11.01 -6.16
N PHE A 271 7.51 11.48 -5.55
CA PHE A 271 8.61 12.10 -6.29
C PHE A 271 9.20 11.17 -7.36
N VAL A 272 9.29 9.89 -7.07
CA VAL A 272 9.76 8.88 -8.03
C VAL A 272 8.91 8.78 -9.29
N ASN A 273 7.64 9.19 -9.25
CA ASN A 273 6.76 9.14 -10.43
C ASN A 273 6.96 10.32 -11.37
N LEU A 274 7.49 11.45 -10.89
CA LEU A 274 7.56 12.68 -11.65
C LEU A 274 8.36 12.55 -12.97
N PRO A 275 9.53 11.89 -12.99
CA PRO A 275 10.30 11.73 -14.23
C PRO A 275 9.61 10.87 -15.29
N LEU A 276 8.66 9.99 -14.91
CA LEU A 276 7.88 9.19 -15.87
C LEU A 276 6.96 10.04 -16.78
N SER A 277 6.81 11.33 -16.45
CA SER A 277 6.10 12.30 -17.32
C SER A 277 6.98 12.81 -18.48
N ILE A 278 8.28 12.50 -18.47
CA ILE A 278 9.18 12.86 -19.56
C ILE A 278 8.99 11.85 -20.69
N GLU A 279 8.81 12.35 -21.93
CA GLU A 279 8.74 11.51 -23.10
C GLU A 279 9.97 10.58 -23.19
N ASN A 280 9.73 9.30 -23.46
CA ASN A 280 10.76 8.26 -23.56
C ASN A 280 11.45 7.87 -22.21
N VAL A 281 11.02 8.34 -21.05
CA VAL A 281 11.44 7.78 -19.75
C VAL A 281 10.47 6.70 -19.33
N ALA A 282 10.95 5.46 -19.27
CA ALA A 282 10.17 4.29 -18.89
C ALA A 282 10.52 3.75 -17.48
N PHE A 283 11.65 4.18 -16.92
CA PHE A 283 12.14 3.75 -15.62
C PHE A 283 12.62 4.96 -14.79
N SER A 284 12.15 5.07 -13.58
CA SER A 284 12.51 6.16 -12.67
C SER A 284 12.92 5.61 -11.31
N VAL A 285 13.99 6.15 -10.77
CA VAL A 285 14.51 5.80 -9.44
C VAL A 285 14.67 7.04 -8.60
N PHE A 286 14.26 6.95 -7.35
CA PHE A 286 14.47 7.96 -6.33
C PHE A 286 15.31 7.36 -5.22
N ILE A 287 16.51 7.89 -5.01
CA ILE A 287 17.47 7.48 -4.00
C ILE A 287 17.54 8.56 -2.93
N ARG A 288 17.19 8.21 -1.71
CA ARG A 288 17.09 9.13 -0.58
C ARG A 288 17.87 8.62 0.62
N GLU A 289 18.70 9.46 1.22
CA GLU A 289 19.28 9.13 2.53
C GLU A 289 18.19 9.00 3.60
N ASP A 290 18.37 8.04 4.47
CA ASP A 290 17.67 7.93 5.76
C ASP A 290 18.74 7.84 6.87
N LYS A 291 18.34 7.76 8.14
CA LYS A 291 19.28 7.78 9.29
C LYS A 291 20.30 6.64 9.24
N ASP A 292 19.82 5.43 8.92
CA ASP A 292 20.62 4.20 9.06
C ASP A 292 20.91 3.52 7.70
N TYR A 293 20.25 3.94 6.63
CA TYR A 293 20.36 3.37 5.29
C TYR A 293 19.95 4.38 4.22
N VAL A 294 20.13 4.01 2.97
CA VAL A 294 19.64 4.76 1.81
C VAL A 294 18.38 4.06 1.30
N LYS A 295 17.26 4.78 1.29
CA LYS A 295 15.98 4.27 0.78
C LYS A 295 15.92 4.43 -0.73
N ILE A 296 15.54 3.35 -1.41
CA ILE A 296 15.39 3.31 -2.86
C ILE A 296 13.93 3.13 -3.22
N SER A 297 13.40 3.98 -4.06
CA SER A 297 12.07 3.81 -4.65
C SER A 297 12.21 3.70 -6.16
N LEU A 298 11.52 2.73 -6.76
CA LEU A 298 11.59 2.45 -8.18
C LEU A 298 10.20 2.43 -8.79
N ARG A 299 10.06 3.04 -9.95
CA ARG A 299 8.82 3.00 -10.73
C ARG A 299 9.15 2.79 -12.21
N SER A 300 8.27 2.10 -12.90
CA SER A 300 8.40 1.92 -14.35
C SER A 300 7.04 1.97 -15.04
N VAL A 301 7.07 2.13 -16.35
CA VAL A 301 5.92 1.97 -17.22
C VAL A 301 6.18 0.86 -18.24
N GLY A 302 5.11 0.23 -18.73
CA GLY A 302 5.24 -0.85 -19.70
C GLY A 302 5.85 -2.12 -19.11
N ASP A 303 6.84 -2.67 -19.83
CA ASP A 303 7.36 -4.01 -19.54
C ASP A 303 8.64 -4.04 -18.68
N PHE A 304 9.20 -2.91 -18.30
CA PHE A 304 10.41 -2.88 -17.47
C PHE A 304 10.12 -3.40 -16.05
N PRO A 305 10.74 -4.51 -15.61
CA PRO A 305 10.46 -5.15 -14.33
C PRO A 305 11.27 -4.51 -13.19
N CYS A 306 10.85 -3.36 -12.69
CA CYS A 306 11.61 -2.65 -11.64
C CYS A 306 11.73 -3.45 -10.33
N ASN A 307 10.87 -4.43 -10.08
CA ASN A 307 10.98 -5.33 -8.94
C ASN A 307 12.21 -6.26 -9.03
N GLN A 308 12.53 -6.74 -10.24
CA GLN A 308 13.75 -7.55 -10.45
C GLN A 308 15.00 -6.69 -10.29
N PHE A 309 14.97 -5.45 -10.78
CA PHE A 309 16.06 -4.50 -10.57
C PHE A 309 16.27 -4.20 -9.06
N ALA A 310 15.19 -3.95 -8.32
CA ALA A 310 15.25 -3.73 -6.88
C ALA A 310 15.82 -4.94 -6.12
N SER A 311 15.37 -6.14 -6.45
CA SER A 311 15.84 -7.38 -5.83
C SER A 311 17.33 -7.62 -6.10
N ARG A 312 17.79 -7.33 -7.31
CA ARG A 312 19.18 -7.62 -7.72
C ARG A 312 20.19 -6.64 -7.14
N TYR A 313 19.85 -5.36 -7.05
CA TYR A 313 20.83 -4.31 -6.72
C TYR A 313 20.59 -3.63 -5.37
N PHE A 314 19.39 -3.74 -4.79
CA PHE A 314 19.01 -2.90 -3.64
C PHE A 314 18.29 -3.64 -2.50
N ASN A 315 18.51 -4.94 -2.33
CA ASN A 315 17.85 -5.74 -1.29
C ASN A 315 16.34 -5.51 -1.21
N GLY A 316 15.70 -5.37 -2.38
CA GLY A 316 14.35 -4.89 -2.49
C GLY A 316 13.39 -5.85 -3.19
N GLY A 317 12.19 -5.34 -3.46
CA GLY A 317 11.14 -6.08 -4.15
C GLY A 317 9.87 -5.24 -4.27
N GLY A 318 8.79 -5.87 -4.70
CA GLY A 318 7.49 -5.22 -4.90
C GLY A 318 6.82 -5.68 -6.19
N HIS A 319 5.96 -4.83 -6.73
CA HIS A 319 5.28 -5.08 -8.00
C HIS A 319 6.20 -4.84 -9.21
N LYS A 320 5.84 -5.40 -10.36
CA LYS A 320 6.59 -5.24 -11.62
C LYS A 320 6.95 -3.78 -11.90
N ASN A 321 6.02 -2.86 -11.71
CA ASN A 321 6.18 -1.44 -12.03
C ASN A 321 6.28 -0.50 -10.80
N ALA A 322 6.25 -1.05 -9.59
CA ALA A 322 6.37 -0.29 -8.34
C ALA A 322 7.10 -1.10 -7.27
N SER A 323 8.32 -0.71 -6.96
CA SER A 323 9.20 -1.45 -6.06
C SER A 323 9.96 -0.52 -5.14
N GLY A 324 10.47 -1.08 -4.06
CA GLY A 324 11.35 -0.40 -3.12
C GLY A 324 12.56 -1.26 -2.77
N GLY A 325 13.55 -0.64 -2.14
CA GLY A 325 14.74 -1.33 -1.66
C GLY A 325 15.50 -0.48 -0.66
N GLU A 326 16.55 -1.09 -0.10
CA GLU A 326 17.44 -0.46 0.86
C GLU A 326 18.88 -0.69 0.45
N PHE A 327 19.73 0.30 0.72
CA PHE A 327 21.15 0.20 0.49
C PHE A 327 21.90 0.66 1.73
N TYR A 328 22.80 -0.18 2.22
CA TYR A 328 23.62 0.09 3.40
C TYR A 328 24.98 0.61 2.95
N GLY A 329 25.13 1.91 2.88
CA GLY A 329 26.30 2.64 2.41
C GLY A 329 25.98 4.12 2.18
N SER A 330 26.83 4.85 1.48
CA SER A 330 26.61 6.26 1.17
C SER A 330 25.62 6.45 0.01
N LEU A 331 25.03 7.64 -0.06
CA LEU A 331 24.20 8.06 -1.21
C LEU A 331 24.97 7.94 -2.54
N ALA A 332 26.25 8.28 -2.54
CA ALA A 332 27.11 8.18 -3.72
C ALA A 332 27.34 6.74 -4.17
N ASP A 333 27.54 5.81 -3.21
CA ASP A 333 27.70 4.39 -3.53
C ASP A 333 26.38 3.81 -4.09
N ALA A 334 25.24 4.21 -3.53
CA ALA A 334 23.92 3.80 -4.05
C ALA A 334 23.70 4.26 -5.50
N VAL A 335 24.12 5.50 -5.81
CA VAL A 335 24.08 6.05 -7.19
C VAL A 335 24.99 5.25 -8.12
N ALA A 336 26.22 4.92 -7.68
CA ALA A 336 27.15 4.13 -8.48
C ALA A 336 26.62 2.72 -8.78
N VAL A 337 25.97 2.08 -7.78
CA VAL A 337 25.28 0.78 -7.97
C VAL A 337 24.13 0.90 -8.96
N PHE A 338 23.34 1.97 -8.89
CA PHE A 338 22.27 2.20 -9.86
C PHE A 338 22.82 2.39 -11.28
N GLU A 339 23.83 3.24 -11.48
CA GLU A 339 24.42 3.51 -12.80
C GLU A 339 25.02 2.24 -13.42
N LYS A 340 25.77 1.48 -12.63
CA LYS A 340 26.28 0.17 -13.04
C LYS A 340 25.12 -0.79 -13.40
N GLY A 341 24.08 -0.81 -12.56
CA GLY A 341 22.89 -1.62 -12.81
C GLY A 341 22.20 -1.28 -14.12
N LEU A 342 22.11 0.02 -14.50
CA LEU A 342 21.53 0.44 -15.77
C LEU A 342 22.28 -0.11 -16.99
N GLU A 343 23.60 -0.26 -16.90
CA GLU A 343 24.42 -0.79 -17.97
C GLU A 343 24.33 -2.32 -18.09
N GLU A 344 24.21 -3.02 -16.96
CA GLU A 344 24.30 -4.47 -16.87
C GLU A 344 22.94 -5.20 -16.87
N PHE A 345 21.86 -4.51 -16.50
CA PHE A 345 20.56 -5.13 -16.31
C PHE A 345 19.92 -5.56 -17.63
N ASN A 346 19.76 -6.87 -17.78
CA ASN A 346 18.99 -7.46 -18.86
C ASN A 346 17.82 -8.26 -18.26
N PRO A 347 16.56 -7.81 -18.42
CA PRO A 347 15.40 -8.48 -17.84
C PRO A 347 15.14 -9.89 -18.37
N ASN A 348 15.76 -10.25 -19.51
CA ASN A 348 15.63 -11.57 -20.14
C ASN A 348 16.73 -12.56 -19.74
N LYS A 349 17.71 -12.14 -18.92
CA LYS A 349 18.73 -13.02 -18.38
C LYS A 349 18.25 -13.60 -17.05
N THR A 350 17.73 -14.81 -17.06
CA THR A 350 17.63 -15.63 -15.83
C THR A 350 19.03 -15.91 -15.33
N GLU A 351 19.27 -15.66 -14.04
CA GLU A 351 20.50 -16.16 -13.38
C GLU A 351 20.42 -17.69 -13.37
N ASP A 352 21.43 -18.34 -13.97
CA ASP A 352 21.68 -19.78 -13.85
C ASP A 352 22.17 -20.13 -12.41
#